data_8655f305bb1198501ec1e4a935f5d9ac
#
_entry.id   8655f305bb1198501ec1e4a935f5d9ac
#
_cell.length_a   1.000
_cell.length_b   1.000
_cell.length_c   1.000
_cell.angle_alpha   90.00
_cell.angle_beta   90.00
_cell.angle_gamma   90.00
#
_symmetry.space_group_name_H-M   'P 1'
#
loop_
_entity.id
_entity.type
_entity.pdbx_description
1 polymer ?
#
loop_
_entity_poly.entity_id
_entity_poly.type
_entity_poly.pdbx_seq_one_letter_code
_entity_poly.pdbx_strand_id
1 'polypeptide(L)'
;MTANDFNDRIRFGSLYEMYGALLTEKQQQCLELYFCEDYSLAEVAEEMKVSRQAIHDLLKRVEQTLERYESMLGFLQRAEKTRALTEEADTILREAISNTVNDISTIEENSNAKDDGVAKGSSLKGLNRVREILNELKDTQVN
;
A
#
# COMPACT_ATOMS: atom_id res chain seq x y z
N MET A 1 -19.66 -1.84 14.84
CA MET A 1 -18.31 -1.76 14.23
C MET A 1 -17.94 -0.29 14.17
N THR A 2 -16.94 0.12 14.92
CA THR A 2 -16.42 1.49 14.86
C THR A 2 -15.44 1.61 13.70
N ALA A 3 -15.19 2.82 13.18
CA ALA A 3 -14.19 3.05 12.11
C ALA A 3 -12.79 2.56 12.53
N ASN A 4 -12.50 2.54 13.81
CA ASN A 4 -11.26 2.02 14.38
C ASN A 4 -11.14 0.50 14.21
N ASP A 5 -12.21 -0.25 14.47
CA ASP A 5 -12.27 -1.71 14.28
C ASP A 5 -11.99 -2.14 12.83
N PHE A 6 -12.46 -1.34 11.86
CA PHE A 6 -12.25 -1.62 10.44
C PHE A 6 -10.80 -1.36 10.01
N ASN A 7 -10.21 -0.24 10.46
CA ASN A 7 -8.81 0.07 10.18
C ASN A 7 -7.86 -0.94 10.83
N ASP A 8 -8.16 -1.40 12.04
CA ASP A 8 -7.38 -2.40 12.75
C ASP A 8 -7.41 -3.76 12.00
N ARG A 9 -8.56 -4.15 11.43
CA ARG A 9 -8.66 -5.36 10.60
C ARG A 9 -7.87 -5.25 9.30
N ILE A 10 -7.93 -4.10 8.61
CA ILE A 10 -7.14 -3.88 7.38
C ILE A 10 -5.65 -3.96 7.69
N ARG A 11 -5.19 -3.25 8.73
CA ARG A 11 -3.80 -3.27 9.15
C ARG A 11 -3.33 -4.68 9.49
N PHE A 12 -4.14 -5.42 10.26
CA PHE A 12 -3.83 -6.80 10.60
C PHE A 12 -3.72 -7.70 9.36
N GLY A 13 -4.64 -7.56 8.39
CA GLY A 13 -4.57 -8.26 7.11
C GLY A 13 -3.28 -7.98 6.34
N SER A 14 -2.87 -6.71 6.25
CA SER A 14 -1.62 -6.31 5.60
C SER A 14 -0.38 -6.88 6.31
N LEU A 15 -0.39 -6.90 7.64
CA LEU A 15 0.69 -7.52 8.42
C LEU A 15 0.74 -9.04 8.20
N TYR A 16 -0.41 -9.70 8.13
CA TYR A 16 -0.48 -11.13 7.86
C TYR A 16 0.01 -11.46 6.44
N GLU A 17 -0.36 -10.67 5.43
CA GLU A 17 0.13 -10.82 4.06
C GLU A 17 1.66 -10.70 4.01
N MET A 18 2.24 -9.76 4.75
CA MET A 18 3.68 -9.50 4.76
C MET A 18 4.48 -10.52 5.58
N TYR A 19 3.97 -10.92 6.75
CA TYR A 19 4.72 -11.70 7.74
C TYR A 19 4.10 -13.06 8.07
N GLY A 20 2.98 -13.41 7.48
CA GLY A 20 2.26 -14.64 7.78
C GLY A 20 3.11 -15.91 7.64
N ALA A 21 4.03 -15.93 6.66
CA ALA A 21 4.95 -17.02 6.44
C ALA A 21 5.93 -17.26 7.62
N LEU A 22 6.11 -16.28 8.51
CA LEU A 22 6.95 -16.38 9.70
C LEU A 22 6.19 -16.94 10.92
N LEU A 23 4.89 -17.11 10.80
CA LEU A 23 4.05 -17.69 11.84
C LEU A 23 4.13 -19.22 11.83
N THR A 24 3.80 -19.84 12.98
CA THR A 24 3.68 -21.31 13.04
C THR A 24 2.45 -21.80 12.27
N GLU A 25 2.48 -23.03 11.79
CA GLU A 25 1.36 -23.64 11.04
C GLU A 25 0.01 -23.51 11.76
N LYS A 26 -0.03 -23.70 13.09
CA LYS A 26 -1.25 -23.54 13.89
C LYS A 26 -1.76 -22.09 13.91
N GLN A 27 -0.85 -21.12 13.92
CA GLN A 27 -1.21 -19.71 13.86
C GLN A 27 -1.74 -19.35 12.49
N GLN A 28 -1.10 -19.81 11.42
CA GLN A 28 -1.55 -19.63 10.04
C GLN A 28 -2.94 -20.23 9.85
N GLN A 29 -3.13 -21.50 10.24
CA GLN A 29 -4.43 -22.17 10.14
C GLN A 29 -5.54 -21.41 10.87
N CYS A 30 -5.28 -20.91 12.09
CA CYS A 30 -6.24 -20.12 12.83
C CYS A 30 -6.64 -18.83 12.10
N LEU A 31 -5.65 -18.16 11.48
CA LEU A 31 -5.89 -16.93 10.73
C LEU A 31 -6.63 -17.18 9.41
N GLU A 32 -6.29 -18.24 8.70
CA GLU A 32 -6.97 -18.64 7.47
C GLU A 32 -8.46 -18.88 7.73
N LEU A 33 -8.78 -19.68 8.74
CA LEU A 33 -10.18 -19.95 9.11
C LEU A 33 -10.92 -18.65 9.50
N TYR A 34 -10.28 -17.77 10.27
CA TYR A 34 -10.95 -16.58 10.79
C TYR A 34 -11.07 -15.45 9.75
N PHE A 35 -10.03 -15.23 8.92
CA PHE A 35 -9.99 -14.10 7.98
C PHE A 35 -10.35 -14.47 6.55
N CYS A 36 -9.98 -15.66 6.07
CA CYS A 36 -10.21 -16.07 4.70
C CYS A 36 -11.54 -16.84 4.55
N GLU A 37 -11.84 -17.72 5.52
CA GLU A 37 -13.06 -18.54 5.52
C GLU A 37 -14.23 -17.88 6.28
N ASP A 38 -14.00 -16.70 6.87
CA ASP A 38 -14.98 -15.89 7.63
C ASP A 38 -15.65 -16.65 8.79
N TYR A 39 -14.91 -17.58 9.40
CA TYR A 39 -15.40 -18.36 10.56
C TYR A 39 -15.48 -17.46 11.79
N SER A 40 -16.55 -17.67 12.59
CA SER A 40 -16.61 -17.09 13.93
C SER A 40 -15.58 -17.72 14.87
N LEU A 41 -15.23 -17.04 15.97
CA LEU A 41 -14.32 -17.60 16.97
C LEU A 41 -14.79 -18.95 17.54
N ALA A 42 -16.10 -19.22 17.53
CA ALA A 42 -16.66 -20.48 18.00
C ALA A 42 -16.42 -21.60 16.97
N GLU A 43 -16.62 -21.33 15.69
CA GLU A 43 -16.40 -22.28 14.60
C GLU A 43 -14.90 -22.61 14.45
N VAL A 44 -14.01 -21.60 14.54
CA VAL A 44 -12.55 -21.84 14.56
C VAL A 44 -12.16 -22.71 15.76
N ALA A 45 -12.76 -22.48 16.94
CA ALA A 45 -12.48 -23.26 18.13
C ALA A 45 -12.92 -24.72 17.99
N GLU A 46 -14.07 -24.96 17.36
CA GLU A 46 -14.58 -26.29 17.07
C GLU A 46 -13.67 -27.02 16.07
N GLU A 47 -13.30 -26.37 14.96
CA GLU A 47 -12.42 -26.94 13.93
C GLU A 47 -11.04 -27.28 14.49
N MET A 48 -10.46 -26.38 15.27
CA MET A 48 -9.15 -26.58 15.89
C MET A 48 -9.19 -27.42 17.17
N LYS A 49 -10.38 -27.84 17.64
CA LYS A 49 -10.59 -28.64 18.87
C LYS A 49 -10.01 -28.01 20.13
N VAL A 50 -10.22 -26.72 20.29
CA VAL A 50 -9.79 -25.93 21.45
C VAL A 50 -10.94 -25.08 21.98
N SER A 51 -10.75 -24.36 23.09
CA SER A 51 -11.77 -23.44 23.59
C SER A 51 -11.81 -22.13 22.78
N ARG A 52 -12.99 -21.50 22.71
CA ARG A 52 -13.16 -20.16 22.11
C ARG A 52 -12.20 -19.14 22.73
N GLN A 53 -11.98 -19.21 24.04
CA GLN A 53 -11.04 -18.34 24.73
C GLN A 53 -9.60 -18.56 24.23
N ALA A 54 -9.20 -19.82 23.99
CA ALA A 54 -7.89 -20.12 23.45
C ALA A 54 -7.67 -19.53 22.05
N ILE A 55 -8.69 -19.51 21.19
CA ILE A 55 -8.65 -18.85 19.88
C ILE A 55 -8.50 -17.35 20.04
N HIS A 56 -9.30 -16.71 20.89
CA HIS A 56 -9.19 -15.29 21.16
C HIS A 56 -7.79 -14.89 21.63
N ASP A 57 -7.23 -15.66 22.56
CA ASP A 57 -5.88 -15.40 23.09
C ASP A 57 -4.78 -15.69 22.06
N LEU A 58 -5.01 -16.67 21.16
CA LEU A 58 -4.12 -16.97 20.06
C LEU A 58 -4.07 -15.81 19.06
N LEU A 59 -5.23 -15.31 18.61
CA LEU A 59 -5.32 -14.19 17.69
C LEU A 59 -4.63 -12.95 18.26
N LYS A 60 -4.89 -12.62 19.53
CA LYS A 60 -4.23 -11.49 20.20
C LYS A 60 -2.71 -11.62 20.26
N ARG A 61 -2.18 -12.82 20.52
CA ARG A 61 -0.72 -13.07 20.50
C ARG A 61 -0.15 -12.98 19.10
N VAL A 62 -0.86 -13.45 18.10
CA VAL A 62 -0.43 -13.36 16.71
C VAL A 62 -0.36 -11.90 16.26
N GLU A 63 -1.38 -11.10 16.56
CA GLU A 63 -1.38 -9.66 16.30
C GLU A 63 -0.14 -8.98 16.90
N GLN A 64 0.13 -9.21 18.18
CA GLN A 64 1.32 -8.68 18.84
C GLN A 64 2.64 -9.14 18.20
N THR A 65 2.68 -10.37 17.72
CA THR A 65 3.85 -10.93 17.05
C THR A 65 4.08 -10.26 15.69
N LEU A 66 3.03 -10.07 14.91
CA LEU A 66 3.09 -9.40 13.61
C LEU A 66 3.49 -7.91 13.76
N GLU A 67 2.91 -7.20 14.72
CA GLU A 67 3.31 -5.81 15.03
C GLU A 67 4.78 -5.74 15.48
N ARG A 68 5.25 -6.71 16.23
CA ARG A 68 6.67 -6.81 16.60
C ARG A 68 7.56 -7.03 15.39
N TYR A 69 7.16 -7.87 14.43
CA TYR A 69 7.92 -8.06 13.20
C TYR A 69 7.97 -6.75 12.41
N GLU A 70 6.85 -6.06 12.26
CA GLU A 70 6.82 -4.76 11.59
C GLU A 70 7.69 -3.72 12.28
N SER A 71 7.64 -3.64 13.61
CA SER A 71 8.47 -2.70 14.38
C SER A 71 9.98 -2.90 14.20
N MET A 72 10.40 -4.15 13.90
CA MET A 72 11.80 -4.49 13.68
C MET A 72 12.23 -4.42 12.22
N LEU A 73 11.37 -4.79 11.29
CA LEU A 73 11.70 -4.96 9.88
C LEU A 73 11.19 -3.81 9.01
N GLY A 74 10.04 -3.21 9.33
CA GLY A 74 9.45 -2.07 8.65
C GLY A 74 9.11 -2.32 7.17
N PHE A 75 8.84 -3.56 6.76
CA PHE A 75 8.57 -3.87 5.36
C PHE A 75 7.23 -3.37 4.90
N LEU A 76 6.18 -3.44 5.74
CA LEU A 76 4.87 -2.90 5.40
C LEU A 76 4.95 -1.38 5.20
N GLN A 77 5.59 -0.67 6.13
CA GLN A 77 5.77 0.78 6.02
C GLN A 77 6.55 1.18 4.75
N ARG A 78 7.61 0.41 4.40
CA ARG A 78 8.36 0.66 3.16
C ARG A 78 7.52 0.38 1.92
N ALA A 79 6.77 -0.70 1.89
CA ALA A 79 5.88 -1.05 0.79
C ALA A 79 4.81 0.03 0.57
N GLU A 80 4.17 0.51 1.65
CA GLU A 80 3.18 1.59 1.61
C GLU A 80 3.78 2.89 1.08
N LYS A 81 4.97 3.27 1.58
CA LYS A 81 5.69 4.47 1.10
C LYS A 81 6.03 4.34 -0.39
N THR A 82 6.56 3.20 -0.81
CA THR A 82 6.92 2.94 -2.21
C THR A 82 5.69 3.03 -3.10
N ARG A 83 4.57 2.44 -2.68
CA ARG A 83 3.31 2.50 -3.42
C ARG A 83 2.81 3.94 -3.56
N ALA A 84 2.78 4.71 -2.47
CA ALA A 84 2.34 6.10 -2.49
C ALA A 84 3.19 6.96 -3.44
N LEU A 85 4.52 6.82 -3.40
CA LEU A 85 5.42 7.55 -4.29
C LEU A 85 5.26 7.14 -5.76
N THR A 86 5.00 5.87 -6.02
CA THR A 86 4.76 5.36 -7.38
C THR A 86 3.44 5.90 -7.94
N GLU A 87 2.37 5.93 -7.14
CA GLU A 87 1.06 6.49 -7.51
C GLU A 87 1.16 8.00 -7.77
N GLU A 88 1.92 8.74 -6.94
CA GLU A 88 2.19 10.17 -7.16
C GLU A 88 2.93 10.39 -8.49
N ALA A 89 3.98 9.61 -8.75
CA ALA A 89 4.75 9.70 -10.00
C ALA A 89 3.89 9.38 -11.23
N ASP A 90 3.05 8.33 -11.19
CA ASP A 90 2.14 7.98 -12.29
C ASP A 90 1.14 9.11 -12.58
N THR A 91 0.58 9.73 -11.53
CA THR A 91 -0.35 10.86 -11.67
C THR A 91 0.32 12.05 -12.37
N ILE A 92 1.52 12.44 -11.93
CA ILE A 92 2.27 13.56 -12.51
C ILE A 92 2.65 13.27 -13.97
N LEU A 93 3.06 12.04 -14.27
CA LEU A 93 3.38 11.63 -15.64
C LEU A 93 2.15 11.68 -16.56
N ARG A 94 0.99 11.20 -16.11
CA ARG A 94 -0.25 11.28 -16.86
C ARG A 94 -0.67 12.72 -17.14
N GLU A 95 -0.56 13.61 -16.17
CA GLU A 95 -0.83 15.03 -16.33
C GLU A 95 0.14 15.68 -17.35
N ALA A 96 1.44 15.37 -17.26
CA ALA A 96 2.44 15.90 -18.18
C ALA A 96 2.20 15.43 -19.62
N ILE A 97 1.85 14.15 -19.81
CA ILE A 97 1.51 13.61 -21.13
C ILE A 97 0.24 14.28 -21.69
N SER A 98 -0.81 14.42 -20.87
CA SER A 98 -2.07 15.07 -21.29
C SER A 98 -1.84 16.49 -21.72
N ASN A 99 -1.06 17.26 -20.97
CA ASN A 99 -0.73 18.65 -21.31
C ASN A 99 0.07 18.73 -22.61
N THR A 100 1.05 17.84 -22.81
CA THR A 100 1.83 17.80 -24.06
C THR A 100 0.98 17.45 -25.28
N VAL A 101 0.04 16.50 -25.15
CA VAL A 101 -0.90 16.13 -26.22
C VAL A 101 -1.81 17.30 -26.56
N ASN A 102 -2.34 18.01 -25.57
CA ASN A 102 -3.17 19.19 -25.79
C ASN A 102 -2.41 20.32 -26.46
N ASP A 103 -1.15 20.57 -26.06
CA ASP A 103 -0.27 21.58 -26.68
C ASP A 103 0.00 21.25 -28.16
N ILE A 104 0.23 19.97 -28.50
CA ILE A 104 0.43 19.52 -29.89
C ILE A 104 -0.86 19.73 -30.72
N SER A 105 -2.01 19.37 -30.18
CA SER A 105 -3.30 19.53 -30.86
C SER A 105 -3.62 21.02 -31.14
N THR A 106 -3.26 21.90 -30.21
CA THR A 106 -3.45 23.36 -30.36
C THR A 106 -2.50 23.97 -31.41
N ILE A 107 -1.30 23.41 -31.57
CA ILE A 107 -0.31 23.84 -32.57
C ILE A 107 -0.79 23.44 -33.98
N GLU A 108 -1.39 22.26 -34.13
CA GLU A 108 -1.93 21.79 -35.42
C GLU A 108 -3.12 22.65 -35.89
N GLU A 109 -3.95 23.14 -34.98
CA GLU A 109 -5.09 24.03 -35.30
C GLU A 109 -4.66 25.49 -35.57
N ASN A 110 -3.52 25.96 -35.00
CA ASN A 110 -3.04 27.32 -35.07
C ASN A 110 -1.66 27.45 -35.72
N SER A 111 -1.53 27.10 -37.00
CA SER A 111 -0.26 27.28 -37.74
C SER A 111 0.16 28.78 -37.91
N ASN A 112 -0.40 29.71 -37.17
CA ASN A 112 -0.18 31.17 -37.28
C ASN A 112 -0.08 31.92 -35.94
N ALA A 113 0.38 31.36 -34.82
CA ALA A 113 0.55 32.12 -33.57
C ALA A 113 1.92 31.88 -32.92
N LYS A 114 2.53 33.00 -32.54
CA LYS A 114 3.84 33.12 -31.91
C LYS A 114 3.86 32.56 -30.49
N ASP A 115 4.97 31.92 -30.18
CA ASP A 115 5.59 31.53 -28.90
C ASP A 115 4.97 32.17 -27.64
N ASP A 116 4.36 31.33 -26.77
CA ASP A 116 4.09 31.67 -25.39
C ASP A 116 4.67 30.61 -24.45
N GLY A 117 5.76 30.99 -23.73
CA GLY A 117 6.58 30.15 -22.87
C GLY A 117 5.94 29.62 -21.57
N VAL A 118 4.62 29.70 -21.40
CA VAL A 118 3.92 29.35 -20.14
C VAL A 118 3.69 27.83 -20.02
N ALA A 119 3.41 27.13 -21.09
CA ALA A 119 3.16 25.68 -21.09
C ALA A 119 4.42 24.87 -20.75
N LYS A 120 5.60 25.30 -21.18
CA LYS A 120 6.89 24.65 -20.88
C LYS A 120 7.24 24.63 -19.37
N GLY A 121 6.82 25.65 -18.63
CA GLY A 121 7.14 25.78 -17.19
C GLY A 121 6.39 24.77 -16.31
N SER A 122 5.15 24.43 -16.61
CA SER A 122 4.33 23.47 -15.84
C SER A 122 4.81 22.03 -16.05
N SER A 123 5.07 21.65 -17.29
CA SER A 123 5.60 20.32 -17.64
C SER A 123 6.99 20.07 -17.02
N LEU A 124 7.85 21.09 -17.01
CA LEU A 124 9.20 20.99 -16.42
C LEU A 124 9.16 20.79 -14.89
N LYS A 125 8.23 21.46 -14.20
CA LYS A 125 8.02 21.27 -12.74
C LYS A 125 7.56 19.84 -12.42
N GLY A 126 6.64 19.29 -13.20
CA GLY A 126 6.18 17.91 -13.06
C GLY A 126 7.31 16.90 -13.23
N LEU A 127 8.14 17.05 -14.27
CA LEU A 127 9.28 16.17 -14.51
C LEU A 127 10.35 16.25 -13.42
N ASN A 128 10.59 17.45 -12.86
CA ASN A 128 11.51 17.60 -11.73
C ASN A 128 10.98 16.88 -10.48
N ARG A 129 9.67 16.95 -10.21
CA ARG A 129 9.07 16.24 -9.08
C ARG A 129 9.15 14.71 -9.26
N VAL A 130 8.91 14.20 -10.48
CA VAL A 130 9.10 12.76 -10.78
C VAL A 130 10.55 12.34 -10.52
N ARG A 131 11.55 13.16 -10.88
CA ARG A 131 12.95 12.86 -10.60
C ARG A 131 13.25 12.80 -9.09
N GLU A 132 12.68 13.71 -8.31
CA GLU A 132 12.79 13.67 -6.84
C GLU A 132 12.18 12.38 -6.26
N ILE A 133 10.97 12.00 -6.69
CA ILE A 133 10.31 10.77 -6.30
C ILE A 133 11.17 9.54 -6.62
N LEU A 134 11.77 9.48 -7.82
CA LEU A 134 12.65 8.38 -8.22
C LEU A 134 13.90 8.31 -7.32
N ASN A 135 14.43 9.42 -6.88
CA ASN A 135 15.55 9.44 -5.94
C ASN A 135 15.13 8.95 -4.55
N GLU A 136 13.97 9.40 -4.03
CA GLU A 136 13.42 8.91 -2.76
C GLU A 136 13.16 7.39 -2.78
N LEU A 137 12.67 6.85 -3.91
CA LEU A 137 12.48 5.41 -4.09
C LEU A 137 13.80 4.64 -4.04
N LYS A 138 14.86 5.15 -4.67
CA LYS A 138 16.19 4.53 -4.61
C LYS A 138 16.71 4.48 -3.18
N ASP A 139 16.59 5.56 -2.42
CA ASP A 139 17.05 5.64 -1.03
C ASP A 139 16.24 4.69 -0.11
N THR A 140 14.99 4.41 -0.45
CA THR A 140 14.13 3.46 0.29
C THR A 140 14.54 2.00 0.07
N GLN A 141 15.19 1.68 -1.06
CA GLN A 141 15.66 0.32 -1.38
C GLN A 141 17.04 -0.01 -0.81
N VAL A 142 17.85 0.99 -0.44
CA VAL A 142 19.25 0.81 -0.03
C VAL A 142 19.41 0.64 1.49
N ASN A 143 18.38 0.92 2.30
CA ASN A 143 18.35 0.72 3.75
C ASN A 143 17.41 -0.41 4.14
#